data_8c0d9b8f47fd87ca972f60bda98667e5
#
_entry.id   8c0d9b8f47fd87ca972f60bda98667e5
#
_cell.length_a   1.000
_cell.length_b   1.000
_cell.length_c   1.000
_cell.angle_alpha   90.00
_cell.angle_beta   90.00
_cell.angle_gamma   90.00
#
_symmetry.space_group_name_H-M   'P 1'
#
loop_
_entity.id
_entity.type
_entity.pdbx_description
1 polymer ?
#
loop_
_entity_poly.entity_id
_entity_poly.type
_entity_poly.pdbx_seq_one_letter_code
_entity_poly.pdbx_strand_id
1 'polypeptide(L)'
;MSEEMFRHLRVSQPVVAGMVNEMSIEFFAYGNQYKALFKGKLVDIADLPESKLKAIERDMRRHPEAMAALDKLQLTDRMERITQYLWCRYGGFDMAPDMVNDSMGSPEYWPCPLRGNCPHEFKLCAPVSGPEGDLSAAELRVAKLLATHPNMADKQLADALGISRFTVMVHLSNIREKMGLQTRAAIVAMAIQRNLIQPQYHENI
;
A
#
# COMPACT_ATOMS: atom_id res chain seq x y z
N MET A 1 17.76 -10.38 40.04
CA MET A 1 16.65 -9.60 39.45
C MET A 1 15.49 -10.58 39.35
N SER A 2 14.44 -10.40 40.15
CA SER A 2 13.36 -11.38 40.29
C SER A 2 12.36 -11.29 39.11
N GLU A 3 11.79 -12.44 38.72
CA GLU A 3 10.72 -12.55 37.72
C GLU A 3 9.52 -11.62 37.98
N GLU A 4 9.32 -11.18 39.19
CA GLU A 4 8.26 -10.25 39.57
C GLU A 4 8.42 -8.85 39.00
N MET A 5 9.65 -8.39 38.74
CA MET A 5 9.91 -7.05 38.20
C MET A 5 9.40 -6.88 36.73
N PHE A 6 9.31 -8.00 36.00
CA PHE A 6 8.85 -7.97 34.59
C PHE A 6 7.34 -8.14 34.42
N ARG A 7 6.60 -8.53 35.49
CA ARG A 7 5.14 -8.71 35.41
C ARG A 7 4.37 -7.42 35.14
N HIS A 8 4.92 -6.29 35.49
CA HIS A 8 4.30 -4.97 35.27
C HIS A 8 4.72 -4.29 33.94
N LEU A 9 5.67 -4.87 33.24
CA LEU A 9 6.17 -4.37 31.95
C LEU A 9 5.59 -5.15 30.76
N ARG A 10 4.33 -5.56 30.83
CA ARG A 10 3.62 -6.08 29.65
C ARG A 10 3.35 -4.93 28.67
N VAL A 11 4.38 -4.51 27.97
CA VAL A 11 4.20 -3.80 26.72
C VAL A 11 3.65 -4.84 25.76
N SER A 12 2.36 -4.76 25.43
CA SER A 12 1.80 -5.52 24.33
C SER A 12 2.42 -4.97 23.05
N GLN A 13 3.53 -5.57 22.63
CA GLN A 13 4.07 -5.24 21.31
C GLN A 13 3.08 -5.77 20.28
N PRO A 14 2.71 -4.95 19.29
CA PRO A 14 1.89 -5.44 18.22
C PRO A 14 2.64 -6.57 17.50
N VAL A 15 1.97 -7.69 17.31
CA VAL A 15 2.54 -8.86 16.63
C VAL A 15 2.14 -8.75 15.15
N VAL A 16 3.13 -8.87 14.27
CA VAL A 16 2.89 -8.88 12.82
C VAL A 16 1.90 -10.00 12.46
N ALA A 17 0.97 -9.69 11.59
CA ALA A 17 -0.01 -10.64 11.10
C ALA A 17 0.67 -11.88 10.49
N GLY A 18 0.03 -13.04 10.60
CA GLY A 18 0.60 -14.31 10.13
C GLY A 18 1.72 -14.90 10.98
N MET A 19 2.21 -14.17 12.01
CA MET A 19 3.34 -14.62 12.82
C MET A 19 2.97 -15.67 13.86
N VAL A 20 1.78 -15.61 14.42
CA VAL A 20 1.40 -16.39 15.61
C VAL A 20 0.28 -17.39 15.36
N ASN A 21 -0.58 -17.18 14.37
CA ASN A 21 -1.77 -18.01 14.17
C ASN A 21 -2.02 -18.40 12.70
N GLU A 22 -2.87 -19.42 12.51
CA GLU A 22 -3.28 -19.91 11.19
C GLU A 22 -4.39 -19.06 10.56
N MET A 23 -4.91 -18.09 11.29
CA MET A 23 -6.12 -17.36 10.92
C MET A 23 -5.82 -16.07 10.16
N SER A 24 -4.59 -15.57 10.29
CA SER A 24 -4.15 -14.35 9.63
C SER A 24 -2.97 -14.59 8.70
N ILE A 25 -2.94 -13.86 7.59
CA ILE A 25 -1.85 -13.87 6.61
C ILE A 25 -1.52 -12.42 6.30
N GLU A 26 -0.23 -12.16 6.19
CA GLU A 26 0.32 -10.92 5.66
C GLU A 26 1.01 -11.23 4.33
N PHE A 27 0.66 -10.49 3.28
CA PHE A 27 1.27 -10.61 1.96
C PHE A 27 2.19 -9.41 1.72
N PHE A 28 3.32 -9.61 1.06
CA PHE A 28 4.22 -8.49 0.80
C PHE A 28 5.22 -8.76 -0.32
N ALA A 29 5.72 -7.67 -0.90
CA ALA A 29 6.83 -7.68 -1.83
C ALA A 29 8.16 -7.82 -1.06
N TYR A 30 8.98 -8.80 -1.41
CA TYR A 30 10.30 -9.05 -0.84
C TYR A 30 11.34 -9.13 -1.96
N GLY A 31 12.08 -8.07 -2.17
CA GLY A 31 12.94 -7.94 -3.34
C GLY A 31 12.13 -8.05 -4.64
N ASN A 32 12.51 -8.98 -5.52
CA ASN A 32 11.80 -9.27 -6.76
C ASN A 32 10.78 -10.41 -6.63
N GLN A 33 10.49 -10.83 -5.40
CA GLN A 33 9.56 -11.93 -5.11
C GLN A 33 8.34 -11.41 -4.36
N TYR A 34 7.27 -12.19 -4.39
CA TYR A 34 6.08 -11.93 -3.60
C TYR A 34 5.85 -13.10 -2.64
N LYS A 35 5.73 -12.81 -1.36
CA LYS A 35 5.70 -13.81 -0.29
C LYS A 35 4.48 -13.60 0.61
N ALA A 36 4.18 -14.61 1.39
CA ALA A 36 3.22 -14.55 2.47
C ALA A 36 3.90 -14.93 3.79
N LEU A 37 3.57 -14.22 4.86
CA LEU A 37 3.85 -14.64 6.23
C LEU A 37 2.64 -15.43 6.75
N PHE A 38 2.81 -16.72 6.90
CA PHE A 38 1.76 -17.65 7.32
C PHE A 38 2.29 -18.66 8.33
N LYS A 39 1.62 -18.80 9.48
CA LYS A 39 2.04 -19.70 10.59
C LYS A 39 3.48 -19.44 11.05
N GLY A 40 3.89 -18.20 11.10
CA GLY A 40 5.26 -17.80 11.48
C GLY A 40 6.34 -18.16 10.46
N LYS A 41 5.97 -18.55 9.25
CA LYS A 41 6.89 -18.92 8.17
C LYS A 41 6.69 -18.05 6.94
N LEU A 42 7.78 -17.74 6.28
CA LEU A 42 7.78 -17.14 4.97
C LEU A 42 7.54 -18.23 3.93
N VAL A 43 6.45 -18.10 3.16
CA VAL A 43 6.03 -19.09 2.18
C VAL A 43 5.80 -18.45 0.81
N ASP A 44 5.95 -19.22 -0.25
CA ASP A 44 5.52 -18.81 -1.57
C ASP A 44 3.99 -18.84 -1.67
N ILE A 45 3.41 -17.97 -2.50
CA ILE A 45 1.95 -17.92 -2.68
C ILE A 45 1.41 -19.26 -3.16
N ALA A 46 2.15 -19.96 -4.00
CA ALA A 46 1.77 -21.27 -4.52
C ALA A 46 1.73 -22.38 -3.45
N ASP A 47 2.44 -22.19 -2.33
CA ASP A 47 2.51 -23.15 -1.22
C ASP A 47 1.40 -22.93 -0.18
N LEU A 48 0.56 -21.90 -0.36
CA LEU A 48 -0.58 -21.68 0.50
C LEU A 48 -1.62 -22.79 0.35
N PRO A 49 -2.34 -23.14 1.43
CA PRO A 49 -3.46 -24.07 1.34
C PRO A 49 -4.49 -23.64 0.30
N GLU A 50 -5.08 -24.60 -0.40
CA GLU A 50 -6.07 -24.34 -1.46
C GLU A 50 -7.28 -23.55 -0.95
N SER A 51 -7.65 -23.67 0.32
CA SER A 51 -8.72 -22.84 0.93
C SER A 51 -8.37 -21.35 0.91
N LYS A 52 -7.10 -20.99 1.13
CA LYS A 52 -6.59 -19.63 1.09
C LYS A 52 -6.57 -19.09 -0.34
N LEU A 53 -6.08 -19.88 -1.29
CA LEU A 53 -6.10 -19.51 -2.71
C LEU A 53 -7.52 -19.27 -3.22
N LYS A 54 -8.48 -20.14 -2.85
CA LYS A 54 -9.91 -19.94 -3.15
C LYS A 54 -10.50 -18.70 -2.49
N ALA A 55 -10.03 -18.32 -1.31
CA ALA A 55 -10.46 -17.08 -0.65
C ALA A 55 -10.00 -15.84 -1.45
N ILE A 56 -8.75 -15.84 -1.91
CA ILE A 56 -8.22 -14.78 -2.78
C ILE A 56 -9.02 -14.71 -4.08
N GLU A 57 -9.29 -15.84 -4.73
CA GLU A 57 -10.08 -15.87 -5.96
C GLU A 57 -11.51 -15.38 -5.76
N ARG A 58 -12.13 -15.63 -4.60
CA ARG A 58 -13.44 -15.06 -4.28
C ARG A 58 -13.39 -13.55 -4.20
N ASP A 59 -12.32 -13.01 -3.62
CA ASP A 59 -12.11 -11.57 -3.54
C ASP A 59 -11.86 -10.96 -4.92
N MET A 60 -10.98 -11.57 -5.72
CA MET A 60 -10.74 -11.17 -7.12
C MET A 60 -12.04 -11.00 -7.91
N ARG A 61 -12.98 -11.96 -7.78
CA ARG A 61 -14.29 -11.89 -8.47
C ARG A 61 -15.19 -10.74 -8.02
N ARG A 62 -14.94 -10.16 -6.84
CA ARG A 62 -15.66 -8.96 -6.34
C ARG A 62 -15.15 -7.67 -6.97
N HIS A 63 -14.01 -7.72 -7.66
CA HIS A 63 -13.34 -6.56 -8.25
C HIS A 63 -13.24 -6.70 -9.79
N PRO A 64 -14.34 -6.50 -10.55
CA PRO A 64 -14.37 -6.72 -11.99
C PRO A 64 -13.39 -5.84 -12.75
N GLU A 65 -13.10 -4.62 -12.28
CA GLU A 65 -12.12 -3.75 -12.90
C GLU A 65 -10.68 -4.28 -12.76
N ALA A 66 -10.37 -4.88 -11.60
CA ALA A 66 -9.08 -5.54 -11.38
C ALA A 66 -8.94 -6.77 -12.28
N MET A 67 -10.02 -7.58 -12.41
CA MET A 67 -10.03 -8.72 -13.31
C MET A 67 -9.81 -8.32 -14.76
N ALA A 68 -10.49 -7.27 -15.23
CA ALA A 68 -10.30 -6.74 -16.58
C ALA A 68 -8.88 -6.17 -16.80
N ALA A 69 -8.24 -5.65 -15.75
CA ALA A 69 -6.85 -5.21 -15.82
C ALA A 69 -5.89 -6.40 -15.93
N LEU A 70 -6.13 -7.51 -15.21
CA LEU A 70 -5.36 -8.76 -15.34
C LEU A 70 -5.49 -9.37 -16.74
N ASP A 71 -6.69 -9.31 -17.34
CA ASP A 71 -6.91 -9.79 -18.71
C ASP A 71 -6.10 -8.97 -19.73
N LYS A 72 -6.02 -7.65 -19.54
CA LYS A 72 -5.19 -6.77 -20.39
C LYS A 72 -3.69 -6.99 -20.23
N LEU A 73 -3.25 -7.49 -19.08
CA LEU A 73 -1.88 -7.95 -18.85
C LEU A 73 -1.60 -9.31 -19.51
N GLN A 74 -2.59 -9.94 -20.13
CA GLN A 74 -2.49 -11.25 -20.81
C GLN A 74 -2.03 -12.38 -19.88
N LEU A 75 -2.25 -12.26 -18.59
CA LEU A 75 -1.96 -13.31 -17.62
C LEU A 75 -3.05 -14.39 -17.72
N THR A 76 -2.67 -15.59 -18.11
CA THR A 76 -3.58 -16.73 -18.30
C THR A 76 -3.43 -17.79 -17.21
N ASP A 77 -2.24 -17.91 -16.64
CA ASP A 77 -1.99 -18.85 -15.55
C ASP A 77 -2.66 -18.41 -14.25
N ARG A 78 -3.23 -19.38 -13.54
CA ARG A 78 -3.95 -19.15 -12.27
C ARG A 78 -3.07 -18.46 -11.22
N MET A 79 -1.85 -18.99 -11.04
CA MET A 79 -0.97 -18.49 -9.99
C MET A 79 -0.37 -17.13 -10.33
N GLU A 80 -0.05 -16.89 -11.60
CA GLU A 80 0.38 -15.58 -12.07
C GLU A 80 -0.70 -14.52 -11.81
N ARG A 81 -1.96 -14.82 -12.09
CA ARG A 81 -3.10 -13.92 -11.83
C ARG A 81 -3.28 -13.63 -10.34
N ILE A 82 -3.25 -14.65 -9.51
CA ILE A 82 -3.35 -14.51 -8.04
C ILE A 82 -2.18 -13.67 -7.53
N THR A 83 -0.96 -13.99 -7.91
CA THR A 83 0.24 -13.29 -7.45
C THR A 83 0.23 -11.82 -7.90
N GLN A 84 -0.13 -11.54 -9.17
CA GLN A 84 -0.22 -10.18 -9.66
C GLN A 84 -1.32 -9.36 -8.96
N TYR A 85 -2.47 -9.98 -8.70
CA TYR A 85 -3.56 -9.36 -7.94
C TYR A 85 -3.11 -8.97 -6.54
N LEU A 86 -2.51 -9.91 -5.82
CA LEU A 86 -1.99 -9.66 -4.48
C LEU A 86 -0.89 -8.61 -4.49
N TRP A 87 0.09 -8.71 -5.41
CA TRP A 87 1.15 -7.73 -5.56
C TRP A 87 0.61 -6.30 -5.69
N CYS A 88 -0.44 -6.12 -6.47
CA CYS A 88 -0.98 -4.80 -6.72
C CYS A 88 -1.81 -4.23 -5.56
N ARG A 89 -2.37 -5.08 -4.70
CA ARG A 89 -3.32 -4.67 -3.66
C ARG A 89 -2.79 -4.82 -2.24
N TYR A 90 -1.83 -5.71 -2.02
CA TYR A 90 -1.32 -6.13 -0.72
C TYR A 90 0.20 -6.28 -0.77
N GLY A 91 0.91 -5.32 -1.35
CA GLY A 91 2.36 -5.39 -1.54
C GLY A 91 3.18 -4.75 -0.42
N GLY A 92 2.55 -4.12 0.53
CA GLY A 92 3.18 -3.56 1.73
C GLY A 92 3.51 -4.65 2.75
N PHE A 93 4.27 -4.29 3.75
CA PHE A 93 4.47 -5.11 4.93
C PHE A 93 4.14 -4.24 6.14
N ASP A 94 3.03 -4.54 6.78
CA ASP A 94 2.58 -3.75 7.92
C ASP A 94 2.08 -4.60 9.08
N MET A 95 1.30 -4.03 10.00
CA MET A 95 0.82 -4.70 11.20
C MET A 95 -0.62 -5.19 11.05
N ALA A 96 -1.32 -4.76 10.00
CA ALA A 96 -2.69 -5.14 9.75
C ALA A 96 -2.74 -6.38 8.84
N PRO A 97 -3.47 -7.44 9.19
CA PRO A 97 -3.52 -8.62 8.36
C PRO A 97 -4.29 -8.38 7.06
N ASP A 98 -3.71 -8.81 5.95
CA ASP A 98 -4.36 -8.78 4.63
C ASP A 98 -5.47 -9.82 4.50
N MET A 99 -5.33 -10.94 5.18
CA MET A 99 -6.37 -11.98 5.25
C MET A 99 -6.60 -12.41 6.69
N VAL A 100 -7.88 -12.51 7.07
CA VAL A 100 -8.31 -13.08 8.36
C VAL A 100 -9.45 -14.07 8.10
N ASN A 101 -9.35 -15.29 8.64
CA ASN A 101 -10.41 -16.32 8.55
C ASN A 101 -10.91 -16.54 7.11
N ASP A 102 -10.03 -16.67 6.12
CA ASP A 102 -10.36 -16.83 4.70
C ASP A 102 -11.16 -15.66 4.10
N SER A 103 -11.05 -14.48 4.68
CA SER A 103 -11.61 -13.22 4.17
C SER A 103 -10.49 -12.22 3.94
N MET A 104 -10.42 -11.66 2.73
CA MET A 104 -9.49 -10.60 2.41
C MET A 104 -9.91 -9.30 3.09
N GLY A 105 -8.93 -8.57 3.60
CA GLY A 105 -9.07 -7.23 4.14
C GLY A 105 -9.21 -6.16 3.05
N SER A 106 -9.23 -4.91 3.47
CA SER A 106 -9.19 -3.79 2.53
C SER A 106 -7.82 -3.73 1.86
N PRO A 107 -7.76 -3.46 0.54
CA PRO A 107 -6.49 -3.29 -0.13
C PRO A 107 -5.76 -2.06 0.41
N GLU A 108 -4.45 -2.13 0.41
CA GLU A 108 -3.58 -1.09 0.92
C GLU A 108 -2.89 -0.29 -0.20
N TYR A 109 -2.44 0.90 0.15
CA TYR A 109 -1.48 1.60 -0.69
C TYR A 109 -0.07 1.12 -0.33
N TRP A 110 0.68 0.64 -1.33
CA TRP A 110 2.10 0.40 -1.20
C TRP A 110 2.89 1.07 -2.34
N PRO A 111 4.15 1.46 -2.12
CA PRO A 111 4.94 2.21 -3.10
C PRO A 111 5.50 1.30 -4.21
N CYS A 112 4.60 0.70 -4.99
CA CYS A 112 4.96 -0.07 -6.17
C CYS A 112 5.84 0.77 -7.12
N PRO A 113 6.94 0.21 -7.68
CA PRO A 113 7.84 0.94 -8.60
C PRO A 113 7.16 1.48 -9.85
N LEU A 114 6.02 0.90 -10.25
CA LEU A 114 5.25 1.31 -11.43
C LEU A 114 4.24 2.43 -11.14
N ARG A 115 4.06 2.84 -9.87
CA ARG A 115 3.11 3.93 -9.52
C ARG A 115 3.43 5.23 -10.25
N GLY A 116 2.41 5.80 -10.87
CA GLY A 116 2.50 7.01 -11.70
C GLY A 116 2.69 6.74 -13.19
N ASN A 117 3.09 5.52 -13.59
CA ASN A 117 3.31 5.11 -14.96
C ASN A 117 2.55 3.83 -15.37
N CYS A 118 1.88 3.17 -14.43
CA CYS A 118 1.14 1.95 -14.70
C CYS A 118 -0.20 2.24 -15.39
N PRO A 119 -0.50 1.65 -16.56
CA PRO A 119 -1.79 1.85 -17.25
C PRO A 119 -2.98 1.26 -16.48
N HIS A 120 -2.72 0.45 -15.47
CA HIS A 120 -3.71 -0.21 -14.61
C HIS A 120 -3.79 0.40 -13.22
N GLU A 121 -3.11 1.54 -12.99
CA GLU A 121 -3.16 2.25 -11.71
C GLU A 121 -4.61 2.63 -11.35
N PHE A 122 -4.97 2.45 -10.08
CA PHE A 122 -6.33 2.61 -9.51
C PHE A 122 -7.41 1.67 -10.05
N LYS A 123 -7.06 0.74 -10.96
CA LYS A 123 -7.96 -0.34 -11.41
C LYS A 123 -7.59 -1.64 -10.72
N LEU A 124 -6.31 -1.99 -10.80
CA LEU A 124 -5.76 -3.18 -10.16
C LEU A 124 -5.25 -2.90 -8.75
N CYS A 125 -4.66 -1.75 -8.51
CA CYS A 125 -4.16 -1.35 -7.19
C CYS A 125 -5.08 -0.36 -6.49
N ALA A 126 -4.99 -0.33 -5.15
CA ALA A 126 -5.80 0.57 -4.33
C ALA A 126 -5.46 2.05 -4.59
N PRO A 127 -6.46 2.92 -4.63
CA PRO A 127 -6.25 4.36 -4.54
C PRO A 127 -5.81 4.76 -3.12
N VAL A 128 -5.34 5.97 -2.96
CA VAL A 128 -5.16 6.60 -1.66
C VAL A 128 -6.49 7.26 -1.28
N SER A 129 -7.27 6.57 -0.47
CA SER A 129 -8.62 7.02 -0.10
C SER A 129 -8.59 7.94 1.12
N GLY A 130 -9.40 8.98 1.11
CA GLY A 130 -9.68 9.88 2.21
C GLY A 130 -11.16 9.91 2.57
N PRO A 131 -11.56 10.65 3.61
CA PRO A 131 -12.94 10.74 4.03
C PRO A 131 -13.86 11.34 2.95
N GLU A 132 -13.36 12.24 2.09
CA GLU A 132 -14.13 12.92 1.06
C GLU A 132 -13.78 12.48 -0.36
N GLY A 133 -13.01 11.38 -0.51
CA GLY A 133 -12.70 10.79 -1.79
C GLY A 133 -11.25 10.36 -2.00
N ASP A 134 -10.97 9.82 -3.17
CA ASP A 134 -9.69 9.26 -3.54
C ASP A 134 -8.78 10.30 -4.19
N LEU A 135 -7.48 10.21 -3.92
CA LEU A 135 -6.49 11.01 -4.64
C LEU A 135 -6.37 10.54 -6.09
N SER A 136 -6.44 11.47 -7.03
CA SER A 136 -6.09 11.21 -8.43
C SER A 136 -4.58 11.00 -8.60
N ALA A 137 -4.15 10.43 -9.74
CA ALA A 137 -2.74 10.25 -10.06
C ALA A 137 -1.95 11.57 -10.04
N ALA A 138 -2.55 12.68 -10.48
CA ALA A 138 -1.91 13.99 -10.44
C ALA A 138 -1.76 14.52 -9.02
N GLU A 139 -2.79 14.40 -8.19
CA GLU A 139 -2.76 14.78 -6.78
C GLU A 139 -1.76 13.94 -5.99
N LEU A 140 -1.70 12.63 -6.27
CA LEU A 140 -0.72 11.74 -5.65
C LEU A 140 0.71 12.15 -6.00
N ARG A 141 1.00 12.51 -7.27
CA ARG A 141 2.32 13.02 -7.66
C ARG A 141 2.69 14.31 -6.93
N VAL A 142 1.74 15.24 -6.80
CA VAL A 142 1.96 16.48 -6.02
C VAL A 142 2.23 16.16 -4.55
N ALA A 143 1.44 15.29 -3.93
CA ALA A 143 1.62 14.91 -2.52
C ALA A 143 2.98 14.23 -2.28
N LYS A 144 3.39 13.32 -3.17
CA LYS A 144 4.70 12.63 -3.09
C LYS A 144 5.86 13.59 -3.23
N LEU A 145 5.84 14.46 -4.25
CA LEU A 145 6.90 15.44 -4.46
C LEU A 145 7.00 16.42 -3.29
N LEU A 146 5.86 16.90 -2.79
CA LEU A 146 5.83 17.77 -1.62
C LEU A 146 6.38 17.06 -0.37
N ALA A 147 6.06 15.79 -0.15
CA ALA A 147 6.55 15.05 1.01
C ALA A 147 8.05 14.76 0.93
N THR A 148 8.58 14.53 -0.28
CA THR A 148 10.02 14.36 -0.51
C THR A 148 10.79 15.67 -0.33
N HIS A 149 10.16 16.81 -0.68
CA HIS A 149 10.76 18.14 -0.62
C HIS A 149 9.81 19.15 0.08
N PRO A 150 9.67 19.08 1.41
CA PRO A 150 8.64 19.85 2.14
C PRO A 150 8.76 21.38 2.01
N ASN A 151 9.97 21.86 1.74
CA ASN A 151 10.29 23.29 1.66
C ASN A 151 10.15 23.86 0.24
N MET A 152 9.82 23.05 -0.77
CA MET A 152 9.62 23.57 -2.14
C MET A 152 8.44 24.55 -2.17
N ALA A 153 8.65 25.71 -2.79
CA ALA A 153 7.56 26.64 -3.11
C ALA A 153 6.68 26.07 -4.23
N ASP A 154 5.42 26.55 -4.35
CA ASP A 154 4.48 26.07 -5.37
C ASP A 154 5.03 26.24 -6.82
N LYS A 155 5.83 27.29 -7.07
CA LYS A 155 6.50 27.48 -8.34
C LYS A 155 7.50 26.35 -8.64
N GLN A 156 8.30 25.96 -7.64
CA GLN A 156 9.27 24.88 -7.79
C GLN A 156 8.61 23.52 -8.00
N LEU A 157 7.47 23.26 -7.29
CA LEU A 157 6.65 22.07 -7.54
C LEU A 157 6.09 22.06 -8.95
N ALA A 158 5.61 23.21 -9.43
CA ALA A 158 5.07 23.39 -10.79
C ALA A 158 6.12 23.08 -11.85
N ASP A 159 7.32 23.67 -11.70
CA ASP A 159 8.45 23.47 -12.61
C ASP A 159 8.87 21.99 -12.65
N ALA A 160 8.98 21.35 -11.48
CA ALA A 160 9.37 19.94 -11.36
C ALA A 160 8.32 18.95 -11.92
N LEU A 161 7.04 19.32 -11.90
CA LEU A 161 5.94 18.49 -12.41
C LEU A 161 5.53 18.84 -13.86
N GLY A 162 6.10 19.89 -14.45
CA GLY A 162 5.74 20.34 -15.79
C GLY A 162 4.29 20.87 -15.91
N ILE A 163 3.76 21.48 -14.84
CA ILE A 163 2.40 22.03 -14.77
C ILE A 163 2.42 23.51 -14.32
N SER A 164 1.28 24.20 -14.44
CA SER A 164 1.20 25.58 -13.98
C SER A 164 1.19 25.68 -12.44
N ARG A 165 1.69 26.80 -11.88
CA ARG A 165 1.57 27.09 -10.44
C ARG A 165 0.10 27.07 -9.97
N PHE A 166 -0.81 27.57 -10.79
CA PHE A 166 -2.25 27.54 -10.49
C PHE A 166 -2.73 26.09 -10.35
N THR A 167 -2.32 25.21 -11.26
CA THR A 167 -2.66 23.77 -11.20
C THR A 167 -2.14 23.12 -9.91
N VAL A 168 -0.92 23.44 -9.47
CA VAL A 168 -0.38 22.97 -8.16
C VAL A 168 -1.27 23.44 -7.02
N MET A 169 -1.67 24.71 -6.99
CA MET A 169 -2.53 25.24 -5.94
C MET A 169 -3.89 24.53 -5.91
N VAL A 170 -4.49 24.24 -7.06
CA VAL A 170 -5.74 23.48 -7.18
C VAL A 170 -5.54 22.05 -6.63
N HIS A 171 -4.47 21.34 -7.05
CA HIS A 171 -4.20 20.01 -6.53
C HIS A 171 -3.99 20.00 -5.01
N LEU A 172 -3.23 20.96 -4.46
CA LEU A 172 -3.04 21.08 -3.01
C LEU A 172 -4.36 21.38 -2.26
N SER A 173 -5.27 22.11 -2.89
CA SER A 173 -6.62 22.33 -2.33
C SER A 173 -7.44 21.06 -2.31
N ASN A 174 -7.50 20.36 -3.45
CA ASN A 174 -8.24 19.11 -3.60
C ASN A 174 -7.72 18.02 -2.66
N ILE A 175 -6.38 17.91 -2.51
CA ILE A 175 -5.78 16.95 -1.57
C ILE A 175 -6.26 17.25 -0.15
N ARG A 176 -6.27 18.51 0.28
CA ARG A 176 -6.74 18.88 1.62
C ARG A 176 -8.20 18.54 1.82
N GLU A 177 -9.04 18.87 0.87
CA GLU A 177 -10.47 18.57 0.89
C GLU A 177 -10.71 17.07 0.99
N LYS A 178 -10.20 16.29 0.03
CA LYS A 178 -10.40 14.84 -0.05
C LYS A 178 -9.88 14.09 1.17
N MET A 179 -8.75 14.53 1.72
CA MET A 179 -8.08 13.88 2.85
C MET A 179 -8.47 14.46 4.21
N GLY A 180 -9.36 15.45 4.27
CA GLY A 180 -9.77 16.10 5.50
C GLY A 180 -8.65 16.91 6.19
N LEU A 181 -7.71 17.48 5.41
CA LEU A 181 -6.51 18.15 5.92
C LEU A 181 -6.65 19.67 5.86
N GLN A 182 -6.04 20.38 6.81
CA GLN A 182 -6.12 21.84 6.87
C GLN A 182 -4.87 22.56 6.33
N THR A 183 -3.71 21.92 6.41
CA THR A 183 -2.43 22.57 6.13
C THR A 183 -1.59 21.80 5.12
N ARG A 184 -0.62 22.50 4.51
CA ARG A 184 0.40 21.89 3.68
C ARG A 184 1.26 20.88 4.45
N ALA A 185 1.60 21.20 5.70
CA ALA A 185 2.35 20.29 6.57
C ALA A 185 1.57 19.00 6.87
N ALA A 186 0.25 19.08 6.99
CA ALA A 186 -0.62 17.91 7.19
C ALA A 186 -0.59 16.98 5.95
N ILE A 187 -0.47 17.52 4.72
CA ILE A 187 -0.27 16.69 3.51
C ILE A 187 1.04 15.91 3.60
N VAL A 188 2.13 16.56 4.02
CA VAL A 188 3.43 15.90 4.21
C VAL A 188 3.33 14.80 5.26
N ALA A 189 2.75 15.10 6.41
CA ALA A 189 2.56 14.12 7.49
C ALA A 189 1.73 12.91 7.02
N MET A 190 0.61 13.14 6.34
CA MET A 190 -0.23 12.08 5.76
C MET A 190 0.54 11.24 4.75
N ALA A 191 1.31 11.86 3.87
CA ALA A 191 2.09 11.13 2.86
C ALA A 191 3.15 10.21 3.51
N ILE A 192 3.78 10.66 4.59
CA ILE A 192 4.72 9.85 5.37
C ILE A 192 4.00 8.72 6.10
N GLN A 193 2.92 9.02 6.83
CA GLN A 193 2.16 8.02 7.59
C GLN A 193 1.56 6.91 6.71
N ARG A 194 1.23 7.24 5.46
CA ARG A 194 0.68 6.28 4.49
C ARG A 194 1.73 5.66 3.58
N ASN A 195 3.01 5.79 3.89
CA ASN A 195 4.12 5.27 3.10
C ASN A 195 4.07 5.67 1.61
N LEU A 196 3.53 6.87 1.29
CA LEU A 196 3.49 7.36 -0.10
C LEU A 196 4.89 7.65 -0.66
N ILE A 197 5.85 7.90 0.22
CA ILE A 197 7.27 8.06 -0.09
C ILE A 197 8.06 7.01 0.68
N GLN A 198 9.05 6.42 0.03
CA GLN A 198 10.00 5.57 0.74
C GLN A 198 11.03 6.46 1.44
N PRO A 199 11.40 6.16 2.71
CA PRO A 199 12.57 6.76 3.31
C PRO A 199 13.76 6.44 2.41
N GLN A 200 14.47 7.47 1.94
CA GLN A 200 15.77 7.25 1.31
C GLN A 200 16.73 6.86 2.44
N TYR A 201 16.91 5.57 2.66
CA TYR A 201 18.05 5.10 3.41
C TYR A 201 19.26 5.40 2.54
N HIS A 202 19.99 6.44 2.89
CA HIS A 202 21.34 6.60 2.36
C HIS A 202 22.14 5.41 2.87
N GLU A 203 22.48 4.50 1.98
CA GLU A 203 23.50 3.49 2.22
C GLU A 203 24.83 4.24 2.38
N ASN A 204 25.05 4.80 3.58
CA ASN A 204 26.37 5.21 4.03
C ASN A 204 26.94 4.02 4.81
N ILE A 205 27.52 3.07 4.09
CA ILE A 205 28.48 2.11 4.60
C ILE A 205 29.74 2.20 3.70
#